data_32efc31187fc76f0772771634968f162
#
_entry.id   32efc31187fc76f0772771634968f162
#
_cell.length_a   1.000
_cell.length_b   1.000
_cell.length_c   1.000
_cell.angle_alpha   90.00
_cell.angle_beta   90.00
_cell.angle_gamma   90.00
#
_symmetry.space_group_name_H-M   'P 1'
#
loop_
_entity.id
_entity.type
_entity.pdbx_description
1 polymer ?
#
loop_
_entity_poly.entity_id
_entity_poly.type
_entity_poly.pdbx_seq_one_letter_code
_entity_poly.pdbx_strand_id
1 'polypeptide(L)'
;MAVLSTNNATLTILVANALPIKVENFDPNSDMWSVDDLQTADGEVTPDGQFNHWAINGAIQCTLNLSGGSKTSKKLEFLLNNQQRVGQSLSYIPEVSVVVTLNGETETYVGGILKQGKAGRSLGYPKINPTAWVFLFPRKV
;
A
#
# COMPACT_ATOMS: atom_id res chain seq x y z
N MET A 1 -11.60 -18.11 20.86
CA MET A 1 -10.61 -17.03 21.11
C MET A 1 -9.90 -16.67 19.81
N ALA A 2 -9.86 -15.40 19.48
CA ALA A 2 -9.12 -14.96 18.29
C ALA A 2 -7.61 -14.99 18.54
N VAL A 3 -6.84 -15.50 17.58
CA VAL A 3 -5.39 -15.49 17.62
C VAL A 3 -4.90 -14.26 16.86
N LEU A 4 -4.23 -13.34 17.55
CA LEU A 4 -3.73 -12.09 16.97
C LEU A 4 -2.35 -12.30 16.32
N SER A 5 -2.25 -13.28 15.45
CA SER A 5 -1.03 -13.60 14.74
C SER A 5 -1.12 -13.24 13.26
N THR A 6 -0.12 -12.56 12.72
CA THR A 6 -0.04 -12.24 11.30
C THR A 6 0.28 -13.45 10.43
N ASN A 7 0.59 -14.60 11.01
CA ASN A 7 0.82 -15.83 10.26
C ASN A 7 -0.40 -16.27 9.46
N ASN A 8 -1.60 -15.87 9.89
CA ASN A 8 -2.85 -16.18 9.19
C ASN A 8 -3.31 -15.07 8.25
N ALA A 9 -2.50 -14.04 8.09
CA ALA A 9 -2.84 -12.93 7.20
C ALA A 9 -2.55 -13.28 5.74
N THR A 10 -3.44 -12.88 4.86
CA THR A 10 -3.23 -12.97 3.41
C THR A 10 -3.49 -11.60 2.77
N LEU A 11 -2.66 -11.24 1.80
CA LEU A 11 -2.84 -10.04 1.01
C LEU A 11 -2.94 -10.42 -0.45
N THR A 12 -3.90 -9.82 -1.14
CA THR A 12 -4.08 -10.00 -2.58
C THR A 12 -4.16 -8.63 -3.23
N ILE A 13 -3.37 -8.42 -4.26
CA ILE A 13 -3.35 -7.16 -5.02
C ILE A 13 -4.10 -7.39 -6.32
N LEU A 14 -5.11 -6.55 -6.58
CA LEU A 14 -5.92 -6.59 -7.78
C LEU A 14 -5.56 -5.39 -8.65
N VAL A 15 -5.00 -5.65 -9.81
CA VAL A 15 -4.66 -4.62 -10.81
C VAL A 15 -5.65 -4.69 -11.95
N ALA A 16 -6.17 -3.56 -12.41
CA ALA A 16 -7.12 -3.51 -13.51
C ALA A 16 -6.55 -4.18 -14.76
N ASN A 17 -7.34 -5.07 -15.37
CA ASN A 17 -6.99 -5.83 -16.58
C ASN A 17 -5.79 -6.78 -16.40
N ALA A 18 -5.52 -7.22 -15.17
CA ALA A 18 -4.45 -8.17 -14.87
C ALA A 18 -4.94 -9.25 -13.92
N LEU A 19 -4.18 -10.35 -13.84
CA LEU A 19 -4.47 -11.42 -12.89
C LEU A 19 -4.19 -10.96 -11.45
N PRO A 20 -4.99 -11.43 -10.48
CA PRO A 20 -4.72 -11.13 -9.07
C PRO A 20 -3.31 -11.58 -8.65
N ILE A 21 -2.67 -10.78 -7.82
CA ILE A 21 -1.35 -11.06 -7.28
C ILE A 21 -1.49 -11.44 -5.81
N LYS A 22 -1.19 -12.71 -5.50
CA LYS A 22 -1.09 -13.14 -4.10
C LYS A 22 0.28 -12.76 -3.57
N VAL A 23 0.29 -12.00 -2.48
CA VAL A 23 1.54 -11.47 -1.93
C VAL A 23 2.27 -12.56 -1.15
N GLU A 24 3.56 -12.70 -1.41
CA GLU A 24 4.44 -13.71 -0.81
C GLU A 24 5.78 -13.10 -0.38
N ASN A 25 6.48 -13.78 0.53
CA ASN A 25 7.83 -13.46 0.98
C ASN A 25 7.95 -12.04 1.56
N PHE A 26 7.20 -11.80 2.62
CA PHE A 26 7.30 -10.56 3.38
C PHE A 26 8.68 -10.40 4.01
N ASP A 27 9.09 -9.15 4.23
CA ASP A 27 10.31 -8.86 4.96
C ASP A 27 10.14 -9.27 6.42
N PRO A 28 11.00 -10.18 6.96
CA PRO A 28 10.85 -10.64 8.34
C PRO A 28 11.23 -9.61 9.41
N ASN A 29 11.90 -8.53 9.01
CA ASN A 29 12.38 -7.48 9.92
C ASN A 29 11.54 -6.22 9.91
N SER A 30 10.45 -6.21 9.16
CA SER A 30 9.55 -5.05 9.02
C SER A 30 8.10 -5.49 9.12
N ASP A 31 7.20 -4.54 9.30
CA ASP A 31 5.77 -4.82 9.27
C ASP A 31 5.36 -5.33 7.89
N MET A 32 4.55 -6.39 7.87
CA MET A 32 4.00 -6.92 6.62
C MET A 32 3.26 -5.87 5.82
N TRP A 33 2.34 -5.21 6.49
CA TRP A 33 1.43 -4.24 5.93
C TRP A 33 1.20 -3.14 6.95
N SER A 34 1.52 -1.93 6.58
CA SER A 34 1.44 -0.77 7.46
C SER A 34 0.48 0.24 6.87
N VAL A 35 -0.45 0.73 7.68
CA VAL A 35 -1.41 1.76 7.26
C VAL A 35 -1.09 3.04 8.01
N ASP A 36 -0.84 4.11 7.29
CA ASP A 36 -0.51 5.40 7.89
C ASP A 36 -1.76 6.05 8.52
N ASP A 37 -1.54 6.92 9.48
CA ASP A 37 -2.61 7.68 10.11
C ASP A 37 -3.34 8.53 9.07
N LEU A 38 -4.67 8.56 9.18
CA LEU A 38 -5.51 9.36 8.31
C LEU A 38 -6.14 10.49 9.11
N GLN A 39 -5.82 11.72 8.76
CA GLN A 39 -6.45 12.89 9.36
C GLN A 39 -7.69 13.25 8.55
N THR A 40 -8.86 13.27 9.20
CA THR A 40 -10.14 13.55 8.54
C THR A 40 -10.74 14.90 8.96
N ALA A 41 -10.18 15.52 9.98
CA ALA A 41 -10.67 16.79 10.49
C ALA A 41 -9.57 17.57 11.17
N ASP A 42 -9.73 18.87 11.22
CA ASP A 42 -8.86 19.75 11.98
C ASP A 42 -9.69 20.88 12.58
N GLY A 43 -9.12 21.59 13.55
CA GLY A 43 -9.83 22.64 14.25
C GLY A 43 -8.92 23.57 14.99
N GLU A 44 -9.48 24.73 15.39
CA GLU A 44 -8.77 25.71 16.18
C GLU A 44 -9.71 26.36 17.19
N VAL A 45 -9.14 26.84 18.29
CA VAL A 45 -9.88 27.63 19.30
C VAL A 45 -9.40 29.06 19.20
N THR A 46 -10.35 29.96 18.95
CA THR A 46 -10.05 31.40 18.87
C THR A 46 -9.84 32.00 20.26
N PRO A 47 -9.21 33.19 20.40
CA PRO A 47 -8.96 33.83 21.70
C PRO A 47 -10.23 34.11 22.51
N ASP A 48 -11.40 34.23 21.86
CA ASP A 48 -12.70 34.43 22.51
C ASP A 48 -13.38 33.14 22.93
N GLY A 49 -12.67 31.97 22.76
CA GLY A 49 -13.16 30.66 23.19
C GLY A 49 -14.03 29.93 22.18
N GLN A 50 -14.18 30.42 20.97
CA GLN A 50 -14.94 29.74 19.94
C GLN A 50 -14.11 28.66 19.28
N PHE A 51 -14.76 27.51 19.00
CA PHE A 51 -14.13 26.37 18.32
C PHE A 51 -14.59 26.32 16.85
N ASN A 52 -13.64 26.49 15.96
CA ASN A 52 -13.86 26.35 14.51
C ASN A 52 -13.23 25.05 14.03
N HIS A 53 -13.96 24.30 13.22
CA HIS A 53 -13.47 23.02 12.71
C HIS A 53 -13.88 22.82 11.24
N TRP A 54 -13.14 21.97 10.56
CA TRP A 54 -13.37 21.66 9.15
C TRP A 54 -12.95 20.21 8.84
N ALA A 55 -13.53 19.66 7.74
CA ALA A 55 -13.18 18.34 7.26
C ALA A 55 -11.99 18.40 6.32
N ILE A 56 -11.15 17.36 6.38
CA ILE A 56 -10.00 17.19 5.48
C ILE A 56 -10.23 15.93 4.66
N ASN A 57 -10.10 16.05 3.33
CA ASN A 57 -10.15 14.92 2.42
C ASN A 57 -8.72 14.44 2.16
N GLY A 58 -8.34 13.35 2.83
CA GLY A 58 -7.03 12.73 2.65
C GLY A 58 -7.13 11.38 1.97
N ALA A 59 -6.04 10.95 1.37
CA ALA A 59 -5.92 9.61 0.84
C ALA A 59 -5.27 8.69 1.87
N ILE A 60 -5.64 7.41 1.85
CA ILE A 60 -5.08 6.39 2.73
C ILE A 60 -3.77 5.90 2.11
N GLN A 61 -2.68 6.03 2.85
CA GLN A 61 -1.38 5.54 2.41
C GLN A 61 -1.02 4.26 3.15
N CYS A 62 -0.68 3.23 2.39
CA CYS A 62 -0.33 1.92 2.92
C CYS A 62 1.03 1.49 2.39
N THR A 63 1.80 0.79 3.23
CA THR A 63 3.13 0.31 2.89
C THR A 63 3.19 -1.20 3.02
N LEU A 64 3.67 -1.86 1.97
CA LEU A 64 3.89 -3.30 1.91
C LEU A 64 5.39 -3.55 1.87
N ASN A 65 5.91 -4.28 2.86
CA ASN A 65 7.33 -4.60 2.96
C ASN A 65 7.58 -6.03 2.51
N LEU A 66 8.35 -6.19 1.44
CA LEU A 66 8.67 -7.48 0.85
C LEU A 66 10.16 -7.76 0.90
N SER A 67 10.51 -9.04 1.07
CA SER A 67 11.88 -9.53 0.96
C SER A 67 12.44 -9.26 -0.44
N GLY A 68 13.75 -9.08 -0.55
CA GLY A 68 14.41 -8.82 -1.82
C GLY A 68 14.28 -9.94 -2.84
N GLY A 69 14.01 -11.18 -2.39
CA GLY A 69 13.80 -12.33 -3.27
C GLY A 69 12.34 -12.60 -3.64
N SER A 70 11.41 -11.75 -3.24
CA SER A 70 9.98 -11.98 -3.45
C SER A 70 9.60 -11.93 -4.93
N LYS A 71 8.82 -12.93 -5.38
CA LYS A 71 8.22 -12.92 -6.72
C LYS A 71 7.19 -11.80 -6.87
N THR A 72 6.51 -11.45 -5.79
CA THR A 72 5.56 -10.33 -5.76
C THR A 72 6.27 -9.02 -6.04
N SER A 73 7.47 -8.82 -5.50
CA SER A 73 8.30 -7.65 -5.77
C SER A 73 8.59 -7.49 -7.27
N LYS A 74 8.86 -8.59 -7.98
CA LYS A 74 9.10 -8.55 -9.43
C LYS A 74 7.87 -8.08 -10.20
N LYS A 75 6.69 -8.56 -9.80
CA LYS A 75 5.42 -8.17 -10.43
C LYS A 75 5.10 -6.69 -10.18
N LEU A 76 5.34 -6.21 -8.98
CA LEU A 76 5.15 -4.80 -8.62
C LEU A 76 6.17 -3.89 -9.32
N GLU A 77 7.39 -4.36 -9.45
CA GLU A 77 8.45 -3.67 -10.22
C GLU A 77 8.05 -3.50 -11.68
N PHE A 78 7.50 -4.54 -12.29
CA PHE A 78 6.96 -4.48 -13.64
C PHE A 78 5.82 -3.46 -13.75
N LEU A 79 4.91 -3.45 -12.80
CA LEU A 79 3.82 -2.47 -12.74
C LEU A 79 4.35 -1.04 -12.61
N LEU A 80 5.32 -0.83 -11.73
CA LEU A 80 5.91 0.48 -11.52
C LEU A 80 6.60 1.00 -12.78
N ASN A 81 7.35 0.16 -13.48
CA ASN A 81 8.04 0.51 -14.71
C ASN A 81 7.05 0.83 -15.84
N ASN A 82 5.93 0.11 -15.91
CA ASN A 82 4.86 0.42 -16.86
C ASN A 82 4.20 1.76 -16.55
N GLN A 83 3.98 2.07 -15.28
CA GLN A 83 3.42 3.37 -14.87
C GLN A 83 4.34 4.52 -15.23
N GLN A 84 5.64 4.34 -15.13
CA GLN A 84 6.61 5.35 -15.54
C GLN A 84 6.47 5.69 -17.03
N ARG A 85 6.31 4.69 -17.88
CA ARG A 85 6.10 4.87 -19.33
C ARG A 85 4.77 5.59 -19.61
N VAL A 86 3.71 5.17 -18.92
CA VAL A 86 2.39 5.78 -19.05
C VAL A 86 2.43 7.25 -18.64
N GLY A 87 3.11 7.57 -17.55
CA GLY A 87 3.27 8.95 -17.10
C GLY A 87 3.97 9.83 -18.14
N GLN A 88 4.95 9.29 -18.85
CA GLN A 88 5.64 9.99 -19.94
C GLN A 88 4.74 10.23 -21.15
N SER A 89 3.82 9.31 -21.42
CA SER A 89 2.91 9.41 -22.56
C SER A 89 1.55 10.03 -22.23
N LEU A 90 1.35 10.49 -20.98
CA LEU A 90 0.09 11.08 -20.49
C LEU A 90 -1.11 10.14 -20.61
N SER A 91 -0.86 8.83 -20.57
CA SER A 91 -1.90 7.83 -20.68
C SER A 91 -2.39 7.37 -19.30
N TYR A 92 -3.21 6.35 -19.31
CA TYR A 92 -3.90 5.81 -18.14
C TYR A 92 -2.98 5.09 -17.15
N ILE A 93 -3.14 5.37 -15.86
CA ILE A 93 -2.49 4.61 -14.78
C ILE A 93 -3.45 3.53 -14.29
N PRO A 94 -3.03 2.25 -14.22
CA PRO A 94 -3.90 1.18 -13.77
C PRO A 94 -4.39 1.38 -12.33
N GLU A 95 -5.66 1.13 -12.12
CA GLU A 95 -6.27 1.16 -10.80
C GLU A 95 -5.86 -0.09 -10.03
N VAL A 96 -5.49 0.10 -8.76
CA VAL A 96 -5.05 -0.97 -7.88
C VAL A 96 -5.95 -1.06 -6.67
N SER A 97 -6.34 -2.29 -6.31
CA SER A 97 -7.08 -2.57 -5.09
C SER A 97 -6.33 -3.62 -4.29
N VAL A 98 -6.40 -3.56 -2.97
CA VAL A 98 -5.74 -4.53 -2.09
C VAL A 98 -6.75 -5.10 -1.12
N VAL A 99 -6.77 -6.42 -1.01
CA VAL A 99 -7.61 -7.16 -0.06
C VAL A 99 -6.71 -7.76 1.01
N VAL A 100 -6.95 -7.39 2.26
CA VAL A 100 -6.22 -7.91 3.42
C VAL A 100 -7.18 -8.77 4.24
N THR A 101 -6.83 -10.02 4.45
CA THR A 101 -7.63 -10.96 5.25
C THR A 101 -6.82 -11.42 6.45
N LEU A 102 -7.40 -11.30 7.65
CA LEU A 102 -6.81 -11.76 8.90
C LEU A 102 -7.90 -12.34 9.80
N ASN A 103 -7.74 -13.60 10.19
CA ASN A 103 -8.66 -14.29 11.12
C ASN A 103 -10.14 -14.23 10.70
N GLY A 104 -10.42 -14.32 9.40
CA GLY A 104 -11.77 -14.26 8.86
C GLY A 104 -12.32 -12.85 8.65
N GLU A 105 -11.59 -11.84 9.09
CA GLU A 105 -11.94 -10.43 8.82
C GLU A 105 -11.23 -9.96 7.56
N THR A 106 -11.96 -9.25 6.72
CA THR A 106 -11.44 -8.76 5.44
C THR A 106 -11.50 -7.25 5.37
N GLU A 107 -10.40 -6.63 5.02
CA GLU A 107 -10.31 -5.21 4.72
C GLU A 107 -10.00 -5.03 3.25
N THR A 108 -10.74 -4.16 2.56
CA THR A 108 -10.57 -3.91 1.14
C THR A 108 -10.31 -2.44 0.88
N TYR A 109 -9.17 -2.14 0.27
CA TYR A 109 -8.79 -0.80 -0.16
C TYR A 109 -8.98 -0.72 -1.67
N VAL A 110 -9.75 0.25 -2.14
CA VAL A 110 -10.21 0.30 -3.54
C VAL A 110 -9.87 1.61 -4.23
N GLY A 111 -9.79 1.55 -5.55
CA GLY A 111 -9.65 2.71 -6.40
C GLY A 111 -8.32 3.42 -6.31
N GLY A 112 -7.28 2.74 -5.88
CA GLY A 112 -5.99 3.32 -5.61
C GLY A 112 -4.97 3.17 -6.72
N ILE A 113 -3.74 3.53 -6.38
CA ILE A 113 -2.58 3.45 -7.27
C ILE A 113 -1.36 2.94 -6.49
N LEU A 114 -0.41 2.35 -7.21
CA LEU A 114 0.93 2.13 -6.69
C LEU A 114 1.68 3.47 -6.77
N LYS A 115 1.90 4.08 -5.61
CA LYS A 115 2.49 5.41 -5.54
C LYS A 115 4.00 5.40 -5.69
N GLN A 116 4.67 4.43 -5.05
CA GLN A 116 6.12 4.44 -4.91
C GLN A 116 6.66 3.04 -4.69
N GLY A 117 7.85 2.80 -5.18
CA GLY A 117 8.58 1.57 -4.99
C GLY A 117 9.96 1.71 -5.59
N LYS A 118 10.61 0.59 -5.87
CA LYS A 118 11.92 0.58 -6.52
C LYS A 118 11.81 0.05 -7.94
N ALA A 119 12.34 0.79 -8.91
CA ALA A 119 12.36 0.38 -10.31
C ALA A 119 13.30 -0.80 -10.58
N GLY A 120 14.22 -1.05 -9.68
CA GLY A 120 15.16 -2.16 -9.74
C GLY A 120 15.53 -2.62 -8.34
N ARG A 121 16.30 -3.67 -8.24
CA ARG A 121 16.72 -4.23 -6.96
C ARG A 121 17.88 -3.45 -6.37
N SER A 122 17.78 -3.17 -5.06
CA SER A 122 18.91 -2.64 -4.29
C SER A 122 19.78 -3.79 -3.81
N LEU A 123 21.03 -3.78 -4.19
CA LEU A 123 21.96 -4.85 -3.87
C LEU A 123 22.71 -4.53 -2.58
N GLY A 124 22.48 -5.33 -1.56
CA GLY A 124 23.22 -5.30 -0.31
C GLY A 124 24.22 -6.44 -0.25
N TYR A 125 24.91 -6.55 0.86
CA TYR A 125 25.78 -7.67 1.14
C TYR A 125 25.41 -8.26 2.50
N PRO A 126 25.18 -9.57 2.59
CA PRO A 126 25.29 -10.63 1.56
C PRO A 126 24.01 -10.89 0.75
N LYS A 127 22.96 -10.10 0.89
CA LYS A 127 21.67 -10.36 0.25
C LYS A 127 21.08 -9.12 -0.42
N ILE A 128 20.09 -9.34 -1.27
CA ILE A 128 19.31 -8.26 -1.89
C ILE A 128 18.50 -7.56 -0.80
N ASN A 129 18.52 -6.23 -0.78
CA ASN A 129 17.80 -5.45 0.22
C ASN A 129 16.28 -5.59 0.06
N PRO A 130 15.51 -5.57 1.16
CA PRO A 130 14.05 -5.54 1.12
C PRO A 130 13.54 -4.27 0.42
N THR A 131 12.34 -4.36 -0.13
CA THR A 131 11.68 -3.23 -0.81
C THR A 131 10.38 -2.89 -0.10
N ALA A 132 10.17 -1.60 0.15
CA ALA A 132 8.91 -1.07 0.64
C ALA A 132 8.10 -0.53 -0.55
N TRP A 133 6.89 -1.06 -0.74
CA TRP A 133 5.97 -0.66 -1.79
C TRP A 133 4.86 0.18 -1.19
N VAL A 134 4.68 1.39 -1.67
CA VAL A 134 3.71 2.33 -1.12
C VAL A 134 2.53 2.46 -2.06
N PHE A 135 1.33 2.27 -1.51
CA PHE A 135 0.06 2.40 -2.21
C PHE A 135 -0.72 3.57 -1.65
N LEU A 136 -1.50 4.21 -2.49
CA LEU A 136 -2.36 5.32 -2.11
C LEU A 136 -3.79 5.02 -2.55
N PHE A 137 -4.73 5.05 -1.60
CA PHE A 137 -6.14 4.72 -1.84
C PHE A 137 -7.05 5.88 -1.43
N PRO A 138 -8.10 6.18 -2.21
CA PRO A 138 -9.05 7.21 -1.80
C PRO A 138 -10.00 6.76 -0.70
N ARG A 139 -10.22 5.44 -0.57
CA ARG A 139 -11.15 4.90 0.41
C ARG A 139 -10.91 3.43 0.72
N LYS A 140 -11.44 3.02 1.87
CA LYS A 140 -11.53 1.64 2.30
C LYS A 140 -13.01 1.23 2.31
N VAL A 141 -13.28 0.04 1.84
CA VAL A 141 -14.63 -0.54 1.87
C VAL A 141 -14.84 -1.36 3.12
#